data_0093c23f588ad5ce7152f16350e878b0
#
_entry.id   0093c23f588ad5ce7152f16350e878b0
#
_cell.length_a   1.000
_cell.length_b   1.000
_cell.length_c   1.000
_cell.angle_alpha   90.00
_cell.angle_beta   90.00
_cell.angle_gamma   90.00
#
_symmetry.space_group_name_H-M   'P 1'
#
loop_
_entity.id
_entity.type
_entity.pdbx_description
1 polymer ?
#
loop_
_entity_poly.entity_id
_entity_poly.type
_entity_poly.pdbx_seq_one_letter_code
_entity_poly.pdbx_strand_id
1 'polypeptide(L)' 'MINVKKILNFIIKEKAQGNSFQELNIQMKIMMKGVNVKGILDEKISEELAIALTAKLKEIAEEFDVDLLKMAAV' A
#
# COMPACT_ATOMS: atom_id res chain seq x y z
N MET A 1 6.55 1.96 -15.44
CA MET A 1 6.68 0.79 -14.54
C MET A 1 5.92 1.02 -13.26
N ILE A 2 5.04 0.10 -12.89
CA ILE A 2 4.23 0.23 -11.68
C ILE A 2 5.06 -0.19 -10.47
N ASN A 3 5.16 0.68 -9.48
CA ASN A 3 5.89 0.40 -8.25
C ASN A 3 4.91 0.15 -7.10
N VAL A 4 4.49 -1.09 -6.94
CA VAL A 4 3.52 -1.51 -5.93
C VAL A 4 4.05 -1.25 -4.51
N LYS A 5 5.34 -1.50 -4.31
CA LYS A 5 5.98 -1.27 -3.01
C LYS A 5 5.87 0.20 -2.59
N LYS A 6 6.08 1.12 -3.53
CA LYS A 6 5.99 2.55 -3.26
C LYS A 6 4.55 2.95 -2.91
N ILE A 7 3.57 2.41 -3.65
CA ILE A 7 2.16 2.67 -3.38
C ILE A 7 1.78 2.17 -2.00
N LEU A 8 2.15 0.93 -1.67
CA LEU A 8 1.84 0.34 -0.37
C LEU A 8 2.46 1.14 0.77
N ASN A 9 3.74 1.49 0.66
CA ASN A 9 4.42 2.31 1.66
C ASN A 9 3.76 3.66 1.84
N PHE A 10 3.34 4.28 0.74
CA PHE A 10 2.68 5.58 0.79
C PHE A 10 1.37 5.49 1.59
N ILE A 11 0.55 4.47 1.30
CA ILE A 11 -0.72 4.27 2.01
C ILE A 11 -0.47 4.09 3.51
N ILE A 12 0.48 3.24 3.87
CA ILE A 12 0.81 2.97 5.26
C ILE A 12 1.24 4.25 5.98
N LYS A 13 2.17 4.98 5.40
CA LYS A 13 2.72 6.20 6.02
C LYS A 13 1.71 7.32 6.12
N GLU A 14 0.91 7.53 5.08
CA GLU A 14 -0.12 8.57 5.08
C GLU A 14 -1.18 8.30 6.16
N LYS A 15 -1.63 7.06 6.27
CA LYS A 15 -2.65 6.71 7.26
C LYS A 15 -2.09 6.73 8.68
N ALA A 16 -0.84 6.32 8.86
CA ALA A 16 -0.19 6.27 10.17
C ALA A 16 0.31 7.62 10.65
N GLN A 17 0.50 8.58 9.76
CA GLN A 17 0.97 9.93 10.07
C GLN A 17 2.26 9.94 10.90
N GLY A 18 3.21 9.09 10.54
CA GLY A 18 4.52 9.04 11.17
C GLY A 18 4.58 8.24 12.46
N ASN A 19 3.48 7.62 12.89
CA ASN A 19 3.45 6.82 14.11
C ASN A 19 3.75 5.34 13.77
N SER A 20 4.88 4.82 14.28
CA SER A 20 5.32 3.46 13.96
C SER A 20 4.35 2.37 14.45
N PHE A 21 3.68 2.59 15.58
CA PHE A 21 2.65 1.67 16.05
C PHE A 21 1.47 1.62 15.09
N GLN A 22 1.06 2.79 14.59
CA GLN A 22 -0.03 2.87 13.64
C GLN A 22 0.35 2.24 12.30
N GLU A 23 1.60 2.38 11.88
CA GLU A 23 2.08 1.72 10.65
C GLU A 23 1.88 0.21 10.72
N LEU A 24 2.21 -0.39 11.84
CA LEU A 24 2.04 -1.83 12.03
C LEU A 24 0.56 -2.22 12.01
N ASN A 25 -0.29 -1.46 12.68
CA ASN A 25 -1.74 -1.69 12.68
C ASN A 25 -2.34 -1.61 11.28
N ILE A 26 -1.90 -0.63 10.51
CA ILE A 26 -2.37 -0.44 9.14
C ILE A 26 -1.91 -1.57 8.24
N GLN A 27 -0.66 -2.03 8.39
CA GLN A 27 -0.18 -3.20 7.67
C GLN A 27 -1.06 -4.42 7.95
N MET A 28 -1.42 -4.64 9.20
CA MET A 28 -2.30 -5.75 9.59
C MET A 28 -3.68 -5.61 8.95
N LYS A 29 -4.24 -4.42 8.94
CA LYS A 29 -5.54 -4.16 8.31
C LYS A 29 -5.50 -4.47 6.81
N ILE A 30 -4.43 -4.08 6.15
CA ILE A 30 -4.24 -4.34 4.72
C ILE A 30 -4.10 -5.84 4.47
N MET A 31 -3.36 -6.54 5.33
CA MET A 31 -3.22 -8.01 5.24
C MET A 31 -4.57 -8.70 5.39
N MET A 32 -5.42 -8.21 6.27
CA MET A 32 -6.76 -8.76 6.47
C MET A 32 -7.65 -8.61 5.24
N LYS A 33 -7.32 -7.68 4.37
CA LYS A 33 -8.05 -7.50 3.10
C LYS A 33 -7.53 -8.40 1.99
N GLY A 34 -6.61 -9.31 2.31
CA GLY A 34 -6.09 -10.28 1.36
C GLY A 34 -4.82 -9.87 0.63
N VAL A 35 -4.15 -8.82 1.10
CA VAL A 35 -2.90 -8.36 0.49
C VAL A 35 -1.70 -8.89 1.27
N ASN A 36 -0.77 -9.55 0.57
CA ASN A 36 0.45 -10.05 1.19
C ASN A 36 1.47 -8.91 1.33
N VAL A 37 1.35 -8.14 2.41
CA VAL A 37 2.20 -6.98 2.65
C VAL A 37 3.68 -7.34 2.70
N LYS A 38 4.04 -8.40 3.42
CA LYS A 38 5.44 -8.82 3.53
C LYS A 38 6.01 -9.23 2.19
N GLY A 39 5.26 -9.97 1.40
CA GLY A 39 5.70 -10.37 0.06
C GLY A 39 5.94 -9.18 -0.84
N ILE A 40 5.08 -8.18 -0.78
CA ILE A 40 5.23 -6.97 -1.58
C ILE A 40 6.49 -6.19 -1.18
N LEU A 41 6.74 -6.07 0.12
CA LEU A 41 7.89 -5.30 0.61
C LEU A 41 9.22 -6.00 0.43
N ASP A 42 9.24 -7.33 0.52
CA ASP A 42 10.49 -8.10 0.55
C ASP A 42 10.84 -8.80 -0.76
N GLU A 43 9.89 -9.01 -1.66
CA GLU A 43 10.10 -9.79 -2.87
C GLU A 43 9.86 -8.99 -4.14
N LYS A 44 10.44 -9.47 -5.24
CA LYS A 44 10.13 -8.95 -6.56
C LYS A 44 8.77 -9.48 -7.00
N ILE A 45 7.97 -8.61 -7.54
CA ILE A 45 6.62 -8.92 -7.98
C ILE A 45 6.56 -8.88 -9.50
N SER A 46 5.91 -9.87 -10.12
CA SER A 46 5.70 -9.88 -11.56
C SER A 46 4.85 -8.69 -11.98
N GLU A 47 5.00 -8.26 -13.22
CA GLU A 47 4.24 -7.12 -13.74
C GLU A 47 2.73 -7.38 -13.74
N GLU A 48 2.32 -8.61 -14.05
CA GLU A 48 0.92 -9.00 -14.01
C GLU A 48 0.33 -8.89 -12.61
N LEU A 49 1.07 -9.39 -11.61
CA LEU A 49 0.66 -9.30 -10.23
C LEU A 49 0.65 -7.84 -9.76
N ALA A 50 1.61 -7.04 -10.21
CA ALA A 50 1.68 -5.63 -9.87
C ALA A 50 0.44 -4.87 -10.35
N ILE A 51 -0.06 -5.17 -11.55
CA ILE A 51 -1.27 -4.54 -12.07
C ILE A 51 -2.48 -4.89 -11.20
N ALA A 52 -2.64 -6.16 -10.86
CA ALA A 52 -3.74 -6.62 -10.01
C ALA A 52 -3.67 -5.99 -8.61
N LEU A 53 -2.47 -5.94 -8.03
CA LEU A 53 -2.27 -5.35 -6.70
C LEU A 53 -2.48 -3.84 -6.71
N THR A 54 -2.12 -3.16 -7.79
CA THR A 54 -2.35 -1.72 -7.90
C THR A 54 -3.83 -1.41 -7.83
N ALA A 55 -4.68 -2.17 -8.53
CA ALA A 55 -6.13 -1.99 -8.47
C ALA A 55 -6.64 -2.22 -7.04
N LYS A 56 -6.16 -3.26 -6.38
CA LYS A 56 -6.53 -3.56 -5.00
C LYS A 56 -6.11 -2.47 -4.04
N LEU A 57 -4.89 -1.96 -4.19
CA LEU A 57 -4.37 -0.89 -3.33
C LEU A 57 -5.11 0.43 -3.53
N LYS A 58 -5.58 0.70 -4.74
CA LYS A 58 -6.42 1.88 -4.97
C LYS A 58 -7.73 1.80 -4.19
N GLU A 59 -8.36 0.63 -4.17
CA GLU A 59 -9.58 0.42 -3.38
C GLU A 59 -9.30 0.61 -1.89
N ILE A 60 -8.19 0.06 -1.41
CA ILE A 60 -7.81 0.18 0.00
C ILE A 60 -7.52 1.64 0.36
N ALA A 61 -6.85 2.37 -0.52
CA ALA A 61 -6.57 3.79 -0.30
C ALA A 61 -7.88 4.59 -0.16
N GLU A 62 -8.87 4.30 -0.99
CA GLU A 62 -10.18 4.95 -0.89
C GLU A 62 -10.85 4.66 0.45
N GLU A 63 -10.81 3.40 0.90
CA GLU A 63 -11.39 3.02 2.18
C GLU A 63 -10.70 3.72 3.36
N PHE A 64 -9.40 3.98 3.25
CA PHE A 64 -8.62 4.64 4.30
C PHE A 64 -8.57 6.15 4.17
N ASP A 65 -9.27 6.73 3.19
CA ASP A 65 -9.23 8.15 2.88
C ASP A 65 -7.82 8.65 2.56
N VAL A 66 -7.03 7.81 1.89
CA VAL A 66 -5.69 8.17 1.44
C VAL A 66 -5.76 8.61 -0.02
N ASP A 67 -5.30 9.83 -0.28
CA ASP A 67 -5.28 10.39 -1.64
C ASP A 67 -3.97 10.02 -2.34
N LEU A 68 -4.02 9.05 -3.25
CA LEU A 68 -2.85 8.60 -3.99
C LEU A 68 -2.29 9.66 -4.93
N LEU A 69 -3.06 10.69 -5.27
CA LEU A 69 -2.56 11.79 -6.09
C LEU A 69 -1.44 12.57 -5.40
N LYS A 70 -1.45 12.58 -4.07
CA LYS A 70 -0.37 13.23 -3.30
C LYS A 70 0.97 12.54 -3.50
N MET A 71 0.96 11.25 -3.81
CA MET A 71 2.19 10.51 -4.06
C MET A 71 2.95 11.04 -5.27
N ALA A 72 2.24 11.50 -6.28
CA ALA A 72 2.85 12.06 -7.50
C ALA A 72 3.42 13.46 -7.29
N ALA A 73 3.02 14.15 -6.23
CA ALA A 73 3.46 15.51 -5.93
C ALA A 73 4.74 15.55 -5.08
N VAL A 74 5.23 14.42 -4.65
CA VAL A 74 6.40 14.34 -3.75
C VAL A 74 7.69 14.15 -4.52
#